data_d6b37897803eb54cafdbd71d8906527c
#
_entry.id   d6b37897803eb54cafdbd71d8906527c
#
_cell.length_a   1.000
_cell.length_b   1.000
_cell.length_c   1.000
_cell.angle_alpha   90.00
_cell.angle_beta   90.00
_cell.angle_gamma   90.00
#
_symmetry.space_group_name_H-M   'P 1'
#
loop_
_entity.id
_entity.type
_entity.pdbx_description
1 polymer ?
#
loop_
_entity_poly.entity_id
_entity_poly.type
_entity_poly.pdbx_seq_one_letter_code
_entity_poly.pdbx_strand_id
1 'polypeptide(L)'
;MKRRNFLLKGTAIGGAAMVAPTSFSFAESVENKGVAPFKMKYAPHFGMFKNSAGEDFEDQIQFMYDQGFRALEDNSMKGRSVDDQSRIAKKMEKLGMEMGVFVAHKIYWNEPSLTSGDKGKREEFLKDVKGSVEVAKRVNAKWMTVVPGYLDLKKDMGYQTVNVIDSLKYACEILEPHGLVMVLEPLNFRDHPGLFLTKAAQGFEV
;
A
#
# COMPACT_ATOMS: atom_id res chain seq x y z
N MET A 1 -40.75 -9.57 -10.07
CA MET A 1 -40.99 -8.92 -11.38
C MET A 1 -39.72 -8.99 -12.20
N LYS A 2 -39.74 -9.63 -13.35
CA LYS A 2 -38.56 -9.89 -14.18
C LYS A 2 -38.17 -8.65 -14.98
N ARG A 3 -36.91 -8.25 -14.93
CA ARG A 3 -36.29 -7.07 -15.60
C ARG A 3 -36.47 -6.99 -17.14
N ARG A 4 -37.16 -7.94 -17.75
CA ARG A 4 -37.32 -8.11 -19.19
C ARG A 4 -38.50 -7.36 -19.83
N ASN A 5 -39.39 -6.76 -19.05
CA ASN A 5 -40.63 -6.15 -19.55
C ASN A 5 -40.59 -4.60 -19.62
N PHE A 6 -39.44 -3.97 -19.39
CA PHE A 6 -39.31 -2.50 -19.46
C PHE A 6 -39.00 -1.95 -20.86
N LEU A 7 -38.57 -2.80 -21.80
CA LEU A 7 -38.07 -2.37 -23.13
C LEU A 7 -39.08 -2.53 -24.28
N LEU A 8 -40.39 -2.86 -24.01
CA LEU A 8 -41.37 -3.17 -25.06
C LEU A 8 -42.60 -2.24 -25.14
N LYS A 9 -42.51 -1.04 -24.53
CA LYS A 9 -43.62 -0.06 -24.67
C LYS A 9 -43.09 1.33 -25.09
N GLY A 10 -42.70 1.45 -26.34
CA GLY A 10 -42.24 2.73 -26.86
C GLY A 10 -42.09 2.76 -28.36
N THR A 11 -43.07 2.20 -29.11
CA THR A 11 -43.11 2.42 -30.55
C THR A 11 -44.57 2.55 -30.97
N ALA A 12 -45.02 3.72 -31.30
CA ALA A 12 -45.86 4.09 -32.44
C ALA A 12 -46.47 5.49 -32.21
N ILE A 13 -45.99 6.49 -32.89
CA ILE A 13 -46.85 7.48 -33.57
C ILE A 13 -45.94 8.09 -34.67
N GLY A 14 -46.40 7.95 -35.91
CA GLY A 14 -45.71 8.46 -37.09
C GLY A 14 -46.01 9.94 -37.33
N GLY A 15 -45.08 10.59 -38.03
CA GLY A 15 -45.19 11.95 -38.52
C GLY A 15 -43.96 12.31 -39.35
N ALA A 16 -44.05 12.18 -40.67
CA ALA A 16 -43.01 12.59 -41.59
C ALA A 16 -42.87 14.07 -41.62
N ALA A 17 -41.67 14.58 -41.26
CA ALA A 17 -41.22 15.91 -41.65
C ALA A 17 -39.72 15.79 -42.03
N MET A 18 -39.44 15.97 -43.32
CA MET A 18 -38.06 16.11 -43.83
C MET A 18 -37.47 17.38 -43.28
N VAL A 19 -36.42 17.26 -42.45
CA VAL A 19 -35.48 18.32 -42.09
C VAL A 19 -34.09 17.78 -42.25
N ALA A 20 -33.24 18.55 -42.96
CA ALA A 20 -31.85 18.25 -43.31
C ALA A 20 -31.01 17.82 -42.09
N PRO A 21 -29.97 16.98 -42.27
CA PRO A 21 -29.14 16.53 -41.16
C PRO A 21 -28.19 17.64 -40.73
N THR A 22 -28.56 18.41 -39.74
CA THR A 22 -27.56 19.11 -38.92
C THR A 22 -26.97 18.10 -37.99
N SER A 23 -25.73 17.68 -38.28
CA SER A 23 -24.91 16.89 -37.41
C SER A 23 -24.63 17.65 -36.12
N PHE A 24 -25.55 17.52 -35.15
CA PHE A 24 -25.23 17.86 -33.80
C PHE A 24 -24.45 16.65 -33.21
N SER A 25 -23.13 16.77 -33.27
CA SER A 25 -22.24 15.97 -32.48
C SER A 25 -22.36 16.42 -31.03
N PHE A 26 -23.35 15.88 -30.31
CA PHE A 26 -23.31 15.88 -28.87
C PHE A 26 -22.28 14.82 -28.45
N ALA A 27 -21.02 15.21 -28.50
CA ALA A 27 -20.05 14.63 -27.60
C ALA A 27 -20.36 15.22 -26.22
N GLU A 28 -21.41 14.69 -25.58
CA GLU A 28 -21.58 14.85 -24.15
C GLU A 28 -20.35 14.15 -23.53
N SER A 29 -19.36 14.96 -23.15
CA SER A 29 -18.34 14.51 -22.23
C SER A 29 -19.11 14.10 -20.98
N VAL A 30 -19.27 12.80 -20.79
CA VAL A 30 -19.67 12.22 -19.50
C VAL A 30 -18.54 12.66 -18.56
N GLU A 31 -18.73 13.82 -17.90
CA GLU A 31 -17.96 14.14 -16.71
C GLU A 31 -18.17 12.96 -15.78
N ASN A 32 -17.17 12.11 -15.72
CA ASN A 32 -17.12 11.03 -14.76
C ASN A 32 -17.04 11.73 -13.39
N LYS A 33 -18.19 12.07 -12.81
CA LYS A 33 -18.28 12.58 -11.44
C LYS A 33 -17.85 11.43 -10.55
N GLY A 34 -16.54 11.31 -10.38
CA GLY A 34 -15.92 10.31 -9.54
C GLY A 34 -16.61 10.27 -8.18
N VAL A 35 -16.64 9.12 -7.58
CA VAL A 35 -17.19 8.92 -6.23
C VAL A 35 -16.52 9.91 -5.27
N ALA A 36 -17.31 10.54 -4.40
CA ALA A 36 -16.77 11.47 -3.40
C ALA A 36 -15.67 10.77 -2.57
N PRO A 37 -14.58 11.47 -2.26
CA PRO A 37 -13.50 10.86 -1.47
C PRO A 37 -14.01 10.36 -0.13
N PHE A 38 -13.44 9.24 0.32
CA PHE A 38 -13.66 8.79 1.69
C PHE A 38 -13.18 9.84 2.69
N LYS A 39 -13.86 9.94 3.83
CA LYS A 39 -13.45 10.87 4.92
C LYS A 39 -12.09 10.51 5.50
N MET A 40 -11.75 9.22 5.54
CA MET A 40 -10.46 8.71 5.98
C MET A 40 -9.64 8.29 4.76
N LYS A 41 -8.31 8.37 4.88
CA LYS A 41 -7.39 7.94 3.84
C LYS A 41 -7.16 6.43 3.95
N TYR A 42 -8.09 5.66 3.44
CA TYR A 42 -7.89 4.22 3.27
C TYR A 42 -6.86 3.97 2.19
N ALA A 43 -5.94 3.03 2.43
CA ALA A 43 -4.83 2.69 1.56
C ALA A 43 -4.93 1.23 1.12
N PRO A 44 -5.61 0.92 0.01
CA PRO A 44 -5.61 -0.44 -0.54
C PRO A 44 -4.26 -0.79 -1.15
N HIS A 45 -4.01 -2.12 -1.32
CA HIS A 45 -2.83 -2.66 -1.99
C HIS A 45 -3.06 -2.87 -3.48
N PHE A 46 -1.99 -2.90 -4.25
CA PHE A 46 -2.02 -3.42 -5.61
C PHE A 46 -2.53 -4.87 -5.66
N GLY A 47 -3.27 -5.20 -6.71
CA GLY A 47 -3.89 -6.51 -6.89
C GLY A 47 -5.28 -6.66 -6.29
N MET A 48 -5.67 -5.84 -5.31
CA MET A 48 -7.03 -5.93 -4.72
C MET A 48 -8.12 -5.67 -5.76
N PHE A 49 -7.85 -4.84 -6.75
CA PHE A 49 -8.80 -4.46 -7.80
C PHE A 49 -8.40 -4.92 -9.21
N LYS A 50 -7.47 -5.88 -9.33
CA LYS A 50 -6.97 -6.29 -10.65
C LYS A 50 -8.05 -6.84 -11.58
N ASN A 51 -9.10 -7.45 -11.05
CA ASN A 51 -10.21 -7.95 -11.85
C ASN A 51 -11.06 -6.81 -12.48
N SER A 52 -10.96 -5.60 -11.95
CA SER A 52 -11.70 -4.41 -12.44
C SER A 52 -10.79 -3.43 -13.16
N ALA A 53 -9.52 -3.35 -12.78
CA ALA A 53 -8.57 -2.35 -13.24
C ALA A 53 -7.40 -2.92 -14.08
N GLY A 54 -7.30 -4.25 -14.20
CA GLY A 54 -6.17 -4.89 -14.89
C GLY A 54 -4.90 -4.99 -14.03
N GLU A 55 -3.79 -5.32 -14.67
CA GLU A 55 -2.50 -5.59 -14.00
C GLU A 55 -1.59 -4.35 -13.95
N ASP A 56 -1.82 -3.34 -14.80
CA ASP A 56 -0.98 -2.13 -14.82
C ASP A 56 -1.16 -1.30 -13.55
N PHE A 57 -0.05 -0.79 -13.01
CA PHE A 57 -0.06 -0.04 -11.76
C PHE A 57 -0.81 1.29 -11.87
N GLU A 58 -0.64 2.00 -13.00
CA GLU A 58 -1.27 3.31 -13.19
C GLU A 58 -2.78 3.18 -13.37
N ASP A 59 -3.25 2.10 -14.01
CA ASP A 59 -4.68 1.80 -14.16
C ASP A 59 -5.29 1.44 -12.82
N GLN A 60 -4.62 0.63 -11.99
CA GLN A 60 -5.08 0.31 -10.64
C GLN A 60 -5.14 1.56 -9.75
N ILE A 61 -4.13 2.45 -9.80
CA ILE A 61 -4.14 3.72 -9.06
C ILE A 61 -5.29 4.61 -9.53
N GLN A 62 -5.52 4.70 -10.85
CA GLN A 62 -6.64 5.48 -11.39
C GLN A 62 -7.98 4.93 -10.89
N PHE A 63 -8.16 3.61 -10.96
CA PHE A 63 -9.37 2.96 -10.47
C PHE A 63 -9.62 3.24 -8.98
N MET A 64 -8.58 3.09 -8.14
CA MET A 64 -8.68 3.39 -6.70
C MET A 64 -9.10 4.85 -6.47
N TYR A 65 -8.49 5.78 -7.20
CA TYR A 65 -8.84 7.20 -7.12
C TYR A 65 -10.30 7.45 -7.49
N ASP A 66 -10.79 6.84 -8.59
CA ASP A 66 -12.17 6.98 -9.08
C ASP A 66 -13.18 6.36 -8.10
N GLN A 67 -12.77 5.36 -7.31
CA GLN A 67 -13.56 4.77 -6.23
C GLN A 67 -13.53 5.58 -4.92
N GLY A 68 -12.82 6.72 -4.89
CA GLY A 68 -12.78 7.62 -3.73
C GLY A 68 -11.58 7.43 -2.79
N PHE A 69 -10.65 6.49 -3.07
CA PHE A 69 -9.42 6.34 -2.31
C PHE A 69 -8.47 7.51 -2.56
N ARG A 70 -7.71 7.89 -1.53
CA ARG A 70 -6.72 9.00 -1.60
C ARG A 70 -5.37 8.58 -1.03
N ALA A 71 -5.18 7.30 -0.81
CA ALA A 71 -3.90 6.70 -0.43
C ALA A 71 -3.76 5.31 -1.05
N LEU A 72 -2.55 4.80 -1.06
CA LEU A 72 -2.17 3.45 -1.49
C LEU A 72 -1.05 2.97 -0.57
N GLU A 73 -1.01 1.71 -0.19
CA GLU A 73 0.16 1.08 0.40
C GLU A 73 0.67 -0.08 -0.46
N ASP A 74 1.96 -0.39 -0.36
CA ASP A 74 2.56 -1.44 -1.18
C ASP A 74 3.73 -2.10 -0.47
N ASN A 75 3.48 -3.24 0.15
CA ASN A 75 4.51 -4.02 0.85
C ASN A 75 5.68 -4.43 -0.04
N SER A 76 5.47 -4.51 -1.35
CA SER A 76 6.49 -4.90 -2.34
C SER A 76 7.27 -3.72 -2.91
N MET A 77 6.97 -2.49 -2.53
CA MET A 77 7.54 -1.27 -3.15
C MET A 77 9.06 -1.29 -3.23
N LYS A 78 9.74 -1.71 -2.16
CA LYS A 78 11.21 -1.80 -2.14
C LYS A 78 11.78 -2.76 -3.20
N GLY A 79 11.07 -3.83 -3.50
CA GLY A 79 11.48 -4.83 -4.49
C GLY A 79 11.13 -4.48 -5.94
N ARG A 80 10.35 -3.42 -6.18
CA ARG A 80 10.01 -2.98 -7.53
C ARG A 80 11.20 -2.32 -8.23
N SER A 81 11.17 -2.32 -9.57
CA SER A 81 12.14 -1.56 -10.34
C SER A 81 12.08 -0.06 -10.03
N VAL A 82 13.19 0.65 -10.21
CA VAL A 82 13.24 2.13 -10.04
C VAL A 82 12.25 2.82 -10.97
N ASP A 83 12.05 2.27 -12.16
CA ASP A 83 11.10 2.80 -13.14
C ASP A 83 9.66 2.63 -12.65
N ASP A 84 9.27 1.46 -12.14
CA ASP A 84 7.94 1.22 -11.58
C ASP A 84 7.69 2.11 -10.36
N GLN A 85 8.66 2.21 -9.43
CA GLN A 85 8.57 3.13 -8.30
C GLN A 85 8.32 4.57 -8.75
N SER A 86 9.02 5.01 -9.81
CA SER A 86 8.90 6.36 -10.34
C SER A 86 7.57 6.59 -11.07
N ARG A 87 7.08 5.60 -11.83
CA ARG A 87 5.77 5.64 -12.49
C ARG A 87 4.64 5.72 -11.48
N ILE A 88 4.67 4.86 -10.46
CA ILE A 88 3.71 4.84 -9.36
C ILE A 88 3.69 6.20 -8.66
N ALA A 89 4.87 6.71 -8.27
CA ALA A 89 4.99 8.00 -7.59
C ALA A 89 4.40 9.14 -8.41
N LYS A 90 4.75 9.27 -9.68
CA LYS A 90 4.23 10.31 -10.60
C LYS A 90 2.72 10.23 -10.76
N LYS A 91 2.17 9.01 -10.89
CA LYS A 91 0.72 8.83 -11.02
C LYS A 91 0.00 9.24 -9.74
N MET A 92 0.52 8.84 -8.57
CA MET A 92 -0.05 9.23 -7.28
C MET A 92 0.03 10.75 -7.06
N GLU A 93 1.17 11.36 -7.35
CA GLU A 93 1.35 12.83 -7.26
C GLU A 93 0.34 13.58 -8.14
N LYS A 94 0.18 13.16 -9.41
CA LYS A 94 -0.79 13.74 -10.35
C LYS A 94 -2.22 13.70 -9.82
N LEU A 95 -2.57 12.66 -9.06
CA LEU A 95 -3.90 12.46 -8.49
C LEU A 95 -4.04 13.00 -7.05
N GLY A 96 -2.97 13.53 -6.46
CA GLY A 96 -2.98 13.97 -5.07
C GLY A 96 -3.20 12.83 -4.07
N MET A 97 -2.75 11.60 -4.41
CA MET A 97 -2.79 10.44 -3.52
C MET A 97 -1.52 10.35 -2.68
N GLU A 98 -1.65 9.81 -1.47
CA GLU A 98 -0.52 9.63 -0.54
C GLU A 98 -0.03 8.18 -0.54
N MET A 99 1.30 8.01 -0.44
CA MET A 99 1.89 6.71 -0.17
C MET A 99 1.75 6.39 1.32
N GLY A 100 1.18 5.23 1.62
CA GLY A 100 1.12 4.65 2.94
C GLY A 100 2.44 3.97 3.32
N VAL A 101 2.36 2.80 3.96
CA VAL A 101 3.54 2.03 4.34
C VAL A 101 4.07 1.16 3.19
N PHE A 102 5.35 0.83 3.27
CA PHE A 102 5.97 -0.27 2.53
C PHE A 102 6.93 -1.02 3.47
N VAL A 103 7.27 -2.27 3.17
CA VAL A 103 8.17 -3.05 4.00
C VAL A 103 9.61 -2.59 3.82
N ALA A 104 10.25 -2.19 4.92
CA ALA A 104 11.58 -1.57 4.91
C ALA A 104 12.72 -2.56 4.69
N HIS A 105 12.55 -3.82 5.06
CA HIS A 105 13.63 -4.79 5.12
C HIS A 105 13.15 -6.21 4.79
N LYS A 106 14.10 -7.11 4.57
CA LYS A 106 13.82 -8.53 4.45
C LYS A 106 13.30 -9.08 5.78
N ILE A 107 12.10 -9.66 5.76
CA ILE A 107 11.49 -10.30 6.93
C ILE A 107 11.90 -11.77 6.95
N TYR A 108 12.40 -12.23 8.09
CA TYR A 108 12.70 -13.63 8.37
C TYR A 108 11.50 -14.28 9.07
N TRP A 109 10.76 -15.10 8.33
CA TRP A 109 9.49 -15.67 8.79
C TRP A 109 9.64 -16.91 9.67
N ASN A 110 10.76 -17.65 9.53
CA ASN A 110 10.94 -18.96 10.13
C ASN A 110 12.27 -19.11 10.88
N GLU A 111 13.04 -18.05 10.99
CA GLU A 111 14.32 -18.05 11.72
C GLU A 111 14.53 -16.73 12.47
N PRO A 112 15.19 -16.77 13.64
CA PRO A 112 15.51 -15.58 14.41
C PRO A 112 16.36 -14.58 13.60
N SER A 113 16.00 -13.31 13.67
CA SER A 113 16.76 -12.21 13.08
C SER A 113 17.12 -11.15 14.12
N LEU A 114 16.30 -10.11 14.30
CA LEU A 114 16.57 -9.05 15.27
C LEU A 114 16.51 -9.60 16.72
N THR A 115 15.72 -10.62 16.98
CA THR A 115 15.61 -11.31 18.27
C THR A 115 16.88 -12.06 18.68
N SER A 116 17.68 -12.49 17.69
CA SER A 116 18.87 -13.33 17.94
C SER A 116 20.02 -12.59 18.62
N GLY A 117 20.13 -11.27 18.45
CA GLY A 117 21.29 -10.47 18.82
C GLY A 117 22.51 -10.72 17.91
N ASP A 118 22.33 -11.42 16.80
CA ASP A 118 23.37 -11.63 15.80
C ASP A 118 23.72 -10.31 15.08
N LYS A 119 25.02 -9.97 15.09
CA LYS A 119 25.52 -8.73 14.51
C LYS A 119 25.32 -8.68 13.00
N GLY A 120 25.53 -9.80 12.30
CA GLY A 120 25.38 -9.88 10.85
C GLY A 120 23.91 -9.67 10.42
N LYS A 121 22.96 -10.28 11.15
CA LYS A 121 21.53 -10.08 10.92
C LYS A 121 21.11 -8.61 11.16
N ARG A 122 21.67 -7.98 12.19
CA ARG A 122 21.44 -6.55 12.44
C ARG A 122 22.04 -5.66 11.35
N GLU A 123 23.25 -5.94 10.91
CA GLU A 123 23.92 -5.20 9.82
C GLU A 123 23.13 -5.33 8.50
N GLU A 124 22.62 -6.53 8.18
CA GLU A 124 21.74 -6.74 7.03
C GLU A 124 20.45 -5.89 7.14
N PHE A 125 19.81 -5.91 8.29
CA PHE A 125 18.62 -5.09 8.57
C PHE A 125 18.92 -3.59 8.39
N LEU A 126 19.98 -3.08 8.97
CA LEU A 126 20.36 -1.66 8.87
C LEU A 126 20.75 -1.25 7.45
N LYS A 127 21.37 -2.14 6.69
CA LYS A 127 21.63 -1.93 5.25
C LYS A 127 20.33 -1.82 4.47
N ASP A 128 19.36 -2.66 4.79
CA ASP A 128 18.03 -2.61 4.18
C ASP A 128 17.29 -1.32 4.49
N VAL A 129 17.33 -0.88 5.77
CA VAL A 129 16.72 0.38 6.21
C VAL A 129 17.36 1.58 5.48
N LYS A 130 18.69 1.61 5.33
CA LYS A 130 19.38 2.63 4.53
C LYS A 130 18.90 2.66 3.08
N GLY A 131 18.78 1.50 2.46
CA GLY A 131 18.24 1.39 1.09
C GLY A 131 16.79 1.88 0.99
N SER A 132 16.00 1.68 2.05
CA SER A 132 14.61 2.10 2.11
C SER A 132 14.41 3.61 2.22
N VAL A 133 15.42 4.36 2.70
CA VAL A 133 15.42 5.84 2.66
C VAL A 133 15.31 6.34 1.22
N GLU A 134 16.07 5.75 0.30
CA GLU A 134 16.05 6.15 -1.12
C GLU A 134 14.72 5.76 -1.81
N VAL A 135 14.12 4.63 -1.43
CA VAL A 135 12.77 4.26 -1.88
C VAL A 135 11.74 5.27 -1.37
N ALA A 136 11.76 5.56 -0.06
CA ALA A 136 10.85 6.52 0.56
C ALA A 136 10.89 7.90 -0.12
N LYS A 137 12.10 8.41 -0.40
CA LYS A 137 12.29 9.67 -1.15
C LYS A 137 11.65 9.61 -2.54
N ARG A 138 11.86 8.51 -3.27
CA ARG A 138 11.36 8.35 -4.63
C ARG A 138 9.84 8.28 -4.70
N VAL A 139 9.20 7.60 -3.74
CA VAL A 139 7.75 7.42 -3.74
C VAL A 139 7.02 8.36 -2.78
N ASN A 140 7.72 9.35 -2.21
CA ASN A 140 7.19 10.30 -1.23
C ASN A 140 6.49 9.63 -0.03
N ALA A 141 7.06 8.50 0.45
CA ALA A 141 6.57 7.81 1.64
C ALA A 141 7.15 8.45 2.92
N LYS A 142 6.37 8.43 3.98
CA LYS A 142 6.79 8.88 5.33
C LYS A 142 6.91 7.73 6.31
N TRP A 143 6.26 6.63 6.03
CA TRP A 143 6.17 5.47 6.91
C TRP A 143 6.68 4.22 6.22
N MET A 144 7.29 3.34 7.00
CA MET A 144 7.70 2.03 6.53
C MET A 144 7.48 0.97 7.60
N THR A 145 7.01 -0.19 7.19
CA THR A 145 6.73 -1.33 8.08
C THR A 145 8.02 -2.03 8.45
N VAL A 146 8.16 -2.35 9.73
CA VAL A 146 9.21 -3.19 10.29
C VAL A 146 8.59 -4.32 11.10
N VAL A 147 8.98 -5.56 10.77
CA VAL A 147 8.62 -6.77 11.50
C VAL A 147 9.88 -7.34 12.15
N PRO A 148 9.97 -7.42 13.49
CA PRO A 148 11.18 -7.86 14.20
C PRO A 148 11.64 -9.29 13.90
N GLY A 149 10.76 -10.11 13.31
CA GLY A 149 11.07 -11.45 12.87
C GLY A 149 10.70 -12.54 13.87
N TYR A 150 11.32 -13.70 13.70
CA TYR A 150 10.97 -14.92 14.41
C TYR A 150 11.62 -15.00 15.80
N LEU A 151 10.94 -15.67 16.74
CA LEU A 151 11.45 -15.95 18.09
C LEU A 151 12.63 -16.94 18.05
N ASP A 152 13.60 -16.73 18.93
CA ASP A 152 14.58 -17.75 19.28
C ASP A 152 14.08 -18.52 20.51
N LEU A 153 13.52 -19.71 20.28
CA LEU A 153 12.94 -20.54 21.35
C LEU A 153 13.97 -21.03 22.38
N LYS A 154 15.27 -20.82 22.14
CA LYS A 154 16.36 -21.18 23.06
C LYS A 154 16.80 -20.02 23.95
N LYS A 155 16.24 -18.81 23.74
CA LYS A 155 16.60 -17.61 24.49
C LYS A 155 15.44 -17.10 25.31
N ASP A 156 15.76 -16.52 26.44
CA ASP A 156 14.80 -15.79 27.27
C ASP A 156 14.21 -14.60 26.51
N MET A 157 12.93 -14.31 26.74
CA MET A 157 12.21 -13.23 26.06
C MET A 157 12.81 -11.85 26.36
N GLY A 158 13.30 -11.61 27.56
CA GLY A 158 13.93 -10.35 27.94
C GLY A 158 15.15 -10.03 27.08
N TYR A 159 16.03 -11.01 26.84
CA TYR A 159 17.18 -10.82 25.94
C TYR A 159 16.75 -10.56 24.51
N GLN A 160 15.72 -11.23 24.02
CA GLN A 160 15.20 -11.02 22.68
C GLN A 160 14.63 -9.61 22.53
N THR A 161 13.89 -9.15 23.53
CA THR A 161 13.33 -7.77 23.57
C THR A 161 14.44 -6.74 23.52
N VAL A 162 15.49 -6.86 24.31
CA VAL A 162 16.65 -5.95 24.29
C VAL A 162 17.32 -5.94 22.92
N ASN A 163 17.54 -7.11 22.31
CA ASN A 163 18.17 -7.23 21.00
C ASN A 163 17.34 -6.51 19.91
N VAL A 164 16.01 -6.63 19.98
CA VAL A 164 15.09 -5.92 19.07
C VAL A 164 15.19 -4.41 19.29
N ILE A 165 15.06 -3.95 20.54
CA ILE A 165 15.16 -2.52 20.90
C ILE A 165 16.47 -1.91 20.40
N ASP A 166 17.60 -2.58 20.63
CA ASP A 166 18.89 -2.08 20.16
C ASP A 166 18.94 -1.95 18.63
N SER A 167 18.41 -2.95 17.92
CA SER A 167 18.38 -2.92 16.47
C SER A 167 17.49 -1.79 15.94
N LEU A 168 16.35 -1.53 16.58
CA LEU A 168 15.43 -0.46 16.22
C LEU A 168 16.03 0.92 16.52
N LYS A 169 16.76 1.11 17.62
CA LYS A 169 17.47 2.36 17.93
C LYS A 169 18.46 2.73 16.82
N TYR A 170 19.28 1.79 16.37
CA TYR A 170 20.19 2.05 15.24
C TYR A 170 19.42 2.37 13.93
N ALA A 171 18.26 1.77 13.73
CA ALA A 171 17.43 2.11 12.57
C ALA A 171 16.83 3.52 12.70
N CYS A 172 16.43 3.95 13.90
CA CYS A 172 15.98 5.32 14.16
C CYS A 172 17.07 6.35 13.80
N GLU A 173 18.33 6.12 14.21
CA GLU A 173 19.44 7.00 13.85
C GLU A 173 19.61 7.21 12.33
N ILE A 174 19.19 6.20 11.52
CA ILE A 174 19.21 6.29 10.07
C ILE A 174 18.00 7.07 9.54
N LEU A 175 16.83 6.89 10.13
CA LEU A 175 15.55 7.39 9.60
C LEU A 175 15.21 8.81 10.05
N GLU A 176 15.53 9.17 11.30
CA GLU A 176 15.20 10.46 11.90
C GLU A 176 15.73 11.66 11.10
N PRO A 177 16.98 11.67 10.57
CA PRO A 177 17.46 12.77 9.76
C PRO A 177 16.66 13.02 8.48
N HIS A 178 15.86 12.04 8.07
CA HIS A 178 15.00 12.11 6.89
C HIS A 178 13.51 12.32 7.22
N GLY A 179 13.16 12.45 8.50
CA GLY A 179 11.77 12.58 8.94
C GLY A 179 10.91 11.34 8.65
N LEU A 180 11.55 10.16 8.57
CA LEU A 180 10.89 8.88 8.30
C LEU A 180 10.52 8.16 9.59
N VAL A 181 9.41 7.45 9.58
CA VAL A 181 8.85 6.76 10.74
C VAL A 181 8.80 5.26 10.49
N MET A 182 9.35 4.47 11.43
CA MET A 182 9.10 3.04 11.48
C MET A 182 7.74 2.75 12.09
N VAL A 183 6.97 1.91 11.42
CA VAL A 183 5.72 1.35 11.93
C VAL A 183 5.97 -0.10 12.29
N LEU A 184 5.96 -0.43 13.57
CA LEU A 184 6.07 -1.81 14.04
C LEU A 184 4.74 -2.52 13.81
N GLU A 185 4.78 -3.66 13.14
CA GLU A 185 3.60 -4.44 12.80
C GLU A 185 3.45 -5.66 13.71
N PRO A 186 2.50 -5.65 14.67
CA PRO A 186 2.13 -6.84 15.41
C PRO A 186 1.33 -7.80 14.51
N LEU A 187 1.86 -9.00 14.30
CA LEU A 187 1.22 -10.01 13.46
C LEU A 187 0.59 -11.12 14.31
N ASN A 188 -0.62 -11.53 13.93
CA ASN A 188 -1.35 -12.54 14.68
C ASN A 188 -0.65 -13.91 14.62
N PHE A 189 -0.67 -14.64 15.73
CA PHE A 189 0.03 -15.93 15.87
C PHE A 189 -0.62 -17.07 15.08
N ARG A 190 -1.84 -16.90 14.57
CA ARG A 190 -2.55 -17.94 13.81
C ARG A 190 -1.96 -18.05 12.40
N ASP A 191 -1.83 -16.91 11.73
CA ASP A 191 -1.34 -16.86 10.35
C ASP A 191 0.17 -16.71 10.29
N HIS A 192 0.77 -16.20 11.38
CA HIS A 192 2.21 -15.96 11.52
C HIS A 192 2.75 -16.55 12.82
N PRO A 193 2.73 -17.90 13.00
CA PRO A 193 3.19 -18.54 14.22
C PRO A 193 4.69 -18.32 14.43
N GLY A 194 5.07 -18.10 15.68
CA GLY A 194 6.48 -17.97 16.07
C GLY A 194 7.11 -16.59 15.86
N LEU A 195 6.35 -15.57 15.41
CA LEU A 195 6.89 -14.22 15.36
C LEU A 195 6.98 -13.59 16.74
N PHE A 196 7.98 -12.74 16.93
CA PHE A 196 8.26 -12.06 18.19
C PHE A 196 7.15 -11.08 18.56
N LEU A 197 6.76 -10.19 17.65
CA LEU A 197 5.78 -9.12 17.91
C LEU A 197 4.38 -9.58 17.51
N THR A 198 3.53 -9.87 18.49
CA THR A 198 2.17 -10.38 18.26
C THR A 198 1.06 -9.55 18.90
N LYS A 199 1.42 -8.59 19.75
CA LYS A 199 0.45 -7.76 20.50
C LYS A 199 0.82 -6.29 20.46
N ALA A 200 -0.19 -5.41 20.37
CA ALA A 200 0.02 -3.97 20.39
C ALA A 200 0.68 -3.49 21.71
N ALA A 201 0.35 -4.11 22.85
CA ALA A 201 0.99 -3.79 24.14
C ALA A 201 2.50 -4.06 24.12
N GLN A 202 2.94 -5.14 23.48
CA GLN A 202 4.36 -5.45 23.32
C GLN A 202 5.04 -4.44 22.36
N GLY A 203 4.35 -4.00 21.31
CA GLY A 203 4.85 -2.95 20.42
C GLY A 203 5.00 -1.60 21.13
N PHE A 204 4.20 -1.34 22.15
CA PHE A 204 4.34 -0.15 22.99
C PHE A 204 5.52 -0.26 23.97
N GLU A 205 5.85 -1.47 24.44
CA GLU A 205 6.99 -1.75 25.30
C GLU A 205 8.33 -1.60 24.55
N VAL A 206 8.38 -1.98 23.29
CA VAL A 206 9.56 -1.95 22.42
C VAL A 206 9.82 -0.56 21.85
#